data_525f4961cd8853fd75c32a9dd8059b99
#
_entry.id   525f4961cd8853fd75c32a9dd8059b99
#
_cell.length_a   1.000
_cell.length_b   1.000
_cell.length_c   1.000
_cell.angle_alpha   90.00
_cell.angle_beta   90.00
_cell.angle_gamma   90.00
#
_symmetry.space_group_name_H-M   'P 1'
#
loop_
_entity.id
_entity.type
_entity.pdbx_description
1 polymer ?
#
loop_
_entity_poly.entity_id
_entity_poly.type
_entity_poly.pdbx_seq_one_letter_code
_entity_poly.pdbx_strand_id
1 'polypeptide(L)'
;HAEALKQAGLNRVTVSLDALDRDLFQKMGDTRYEPSEVIEGIDEALRVGLEVKVNMVVQRSLNETQIVPIANMCFERTLTPRFIEFMDVGVTNQWNLEAVVSGQEIRDALSKEYGDLEAVKPDHPSDVARRWTTPQGFEFGLIQSVTEPFCGDCSRARISANGSMYTCLFASEGHDLRALLRFDANHDQLQHAIQSIWMDRKDRYSEQRTKQVEVPSKVEMSFIGG
;
A
#
# COMPACT_ATOMS: atom_id res chain seq x y z
N HIS A 1 14.52 -3.50 -18.71
CA HIS A 1 13.08 -3.19 -18.86
C HIS A 1 12.74 -1.76 -18.45
N ALA A 2 13.43 -1.14 -17.47
CA ALA A 2 13.10 0.20 -16.94
C ALA A 2 13.10 1.27 -18.04
N GLU A 3 14.11 1.28 -18.91
CA GLU A 3 14.21 2.20 -20.06
C GLU A 3 13.00 2.09 -21.01
N ALA A 4 12.61 0.85 -21.37
CA ALA A 4 11.47 0.63 -22.26
C ALA A 4 10.15 1.10 -21.61
N LEU A 5 9.98 0.88 -20.31
CA LEU A 5 8.81 1.35 -19.56
C LEU A 5 8.77 2.88 -19.51
N LYS A 6 9.90 3.54 -19.27
CA LYS A 6 10.00 5.00 -19.29
C LYS A 6 9.64 5.57 -20.66
N GLN A 7 10.18 4.98 -21.75
CA GLN A 7 9.88 5.40 -23.12
C GLN A 7 8.41 5.15 -23.49
N ALA A 8 7.77 4.12 -22.93
CA ALA A 8 6.33 3.86 -23.07
C ALA A 8 5.43 4.84 -22.26
N GLY A 9 6.02 5.78 -21.52
CA GLY A 9 5.28 6.82 -20.77
C GLY A 9 5.06 6.51 -19.30
N LEU A 10 5.70 5.48 -18.73
CA LEU A 10 5.63 5.24 -17.28
C LEU A 10 6.33 6.39 -16.55
N ASN A 11 5.68 6.93 -15.53
CA ASN A 11 6.22 8.03 -14.74
C ASN A 11 6.76 7.57 -13.39
N ARG A 12 6.11 6.59 -12.75
CA ARG A 12 6.44 6.17 -11.39
C ARG A 12 6.28 4.67 -11.20
N VAL A 13 7.13 4.13 -10.35
CA VAL A 13 7.01 2.76 -9.82
C VAL A 13 6.87 2.79 -8.29
N THR A 14 6.16 1.81 -7.75
CA THR A 14 6.17 1.53 -6.32
C THR A 14 6.76 0.14 -6.14
N VAL A 15 7.78 0.05 -5.31
CA VAL A 15 8.54 -1.18 -5.06
C VAL A 15 8.27 -1.62 -3.62
N SER A 16 7.92 -2.89 -3.44
CA SER A 16 7.79 -3.49 -2.11
C SER A 16 9.15 -4.04 -1.67
N LEU A 17 9.59 -3.64 -0.47
CA LEU A 17 10.83 -4.10 0.14
C LEU A 17 10.64 -4.13 1.66
N ASP A 18 10.39 -5.32 2.19
CA ASP A 18 10.00 -5.50 3.59
C ASP A 18 11.17 -5.78 4.53
N ALA A 19 12.36 -6.08 4.00
CA ALA A 19 13.60 -6.23 4.75
C ALA A 19 14.84 -6.08 3.86
N LEU A 20 15.96 -5.63 4.44
CA LEU A 20 17.31 -5.71 3.86
C LEU A 20 18.02 -6.99 4.31
N ASP A 21 17.60 -7.57 5.43
CA ASP A 21 18.05 -8.89 5.84
C ASP A 21 17.51 -9.94 4.88
N ARG A 22 18.39 -10.78 4.34
CA ARG A 22 18.08 -11.78 3.33
C ARG A 22 17.01 -12.77 3.78
N ASP A 23 17.22 -13.35 4.96
CA ASP A 23 16.36 -14.45 5.43
C ASP A 23 14.96 -13.94 5.76
N LEU A 24 14.86 -12.74 6.31
CA LEU A 24 13.59 -12.05 6.53
C LEU A 24 12.90 -11.71 5.21
N PHE A 25 13.63 -11.15 4.25
CA PHE A 25 13.08 -10.79 2.95
C PHE A 25 12.52 -12.00 2.22
N GLN A 26 13.29 -13.09 2.16
CA GLN A 26 12.87 -14.32 1.51
C GLN A 26 11.67 -14.96 2.22
N LYS A 27 11.65 -14.94 3.55
CA LYS A 27 10.55 -15.47 4.37
C LYS A 27 9.26 -14.67 4.15
N MET A 28 9.33 -13.34 4.12
CA MET A 28 8.16 -12.48 3.96
C MET A 28 7.60 -12.49 2.54
N GLY A 29 8.48 -12.52 1.55
CA GLY A 29 8.09 -12.48 0.14
C GLY A 29 7.81 -13.87 -0.48
N ASP A 30 7.99 -14.96 0.29
CA ASP A 30 7.96 -16.34 -0.24
C ASP A 30 8.74 -16.45 -1.56
N THR A 31 9.97 -15.93 -1.55
CA THR A 31 10.79 -15.75 -2.75
C THR A 31 12.19 -16.28 -2.55
N ARG A 32 12.91 -16.50 -3.67
CA ARG A 32 14.33 -16.84 -3.68
C ARG A 32 15.24 -15.68 -4.07
N TYR A 33 14.63 -14.52 -4.40
CA TYR A 33 15.39 -13.32 -4.73
C TYR A 33 16.14 -12.78 -3.53
N GLU A 34 17.15 -11.95 -3.81
CA GLU A 34 17.93 -11.23 -2.80
C GLU A 34 17.42 -9.79 -2.69
N PRO A 35 17.47 -9.16 -1.51
CA PRO A 35 17.17 -7.72 -1.38
C PRO A 35 18.00 -6.85 -2.31
N SER A 36 19.26 -7.23 -2.58
CA SER A 36 20.17 -6.54 -3.48
C SER A 36 19.62 -6.46 -4.92
N GLU A 37 18.95 -7.50 -5.41
CA GLU A 37 18.35 -7.50 -6.75
C GLU A 37 17.21 -6.49 -6.85
N VAL A 38 16.44 -6.31 -5.77
CA VAL A 38 15.38 -5.29 -5.70
C VAL A 38 16.00 -3.89 -5.66
N ILE A 39 17.08 -3.71 -4.90
CA ILE A 39 17.81 -2.43 -4.81
C ILE A 39 18.43 -2.07 -6.17
N GLU A 40 19.02 -3.01 -6.87
CA GLU A 40 19.51 -2.81 -8.25
C GLU A 40 18.38 -2.36 -9.19
N GLY A 41 17.19 -2.96 -9.05
CA GLY A 41 15.99 -2.54 -9.79
C GLY A 41 15.54 -1.12 -9.45
N ILE A 42 15.62 -0.71 -8.19
CA ILE A 42 15.37 0.66 -7.73
C ILE A 42 16.38 1.62 -8.36
N ASP A 43 17.68 1.30 -8.28
CA ASP A 43 18.76 2.14 -8.79
C ASP A 43 18.64 2.30 -10.33
N GLU A 44 18.26 1.25 -11.03
CA GLU A 44 18.01 1.30 -12.47
C GLU A 44 16.77 2.15 -12.82
N ALA A 45 15.69 2.05 -12.04
CA ALA A 45 14.51 2.89 -12.22
C ALA A 45 14.83 4.39 -12.02
N LEU A 46 15.64 4.72 -11.01
CA LEU A 46 16.13 6.08 -10.77
C LEU A 46 17.03 6.56 -11.91
N ARG A 47 17.94 5.70 -12.39
CA ARG A 47 18.87 6.04 -13.49
C ARG A 47 18.12 6.48 -14.77
N VAL A 48 16.99 5.84 -15.07
CA VAL A 48 16.18 6.20 -16.26
C VAL A 48 15.17 7.32 -15.98
N GLY A 49 15.18 7.91 -14.77
CA GLY A 49 14.33 9.04 -14.41
C GLY A 49 12.88 8.67 -14.09
N LEU A 50 12.61 7.45 -13.61
CA LEU A 50 11.33 7.11 -13.01
C LEU A 50 11.30 7.63 -11.56
N GLU A 51 10.13 8.10 -11.13
CA GLU A 51 9.89 8.29 -9.71
C GLU A 51 9.77 6.93 -9.03
N VAL A 52 10.41 6.76 -7.87
CA VAL A 52 10.36 5.52 -7.12
C VAL A 52 9.81 5.78 -5.73
N LYS A 53 8.84 4.96 -5.29
CA LYS A 53 8.39 4.88 -3.91
C LYS A 53 8.66 3.47 -3.39
N VAL A 54 9.17 3.37 -2.16
CA VAL A 54 9.42 2.09 -1.51
C VAL A 54 8.36 1.86 -0.45
N ASN A 55 7.68 0.72 -0.49
CA ASN A 55 6.72 0.30 0.51
C ASN A 55 7.32 -0.79 1.39
N MET A 56 7.14 -0.68 2.69
CA MET A 56 7.44 -1.69 3.68
C MET A 56 6.20 -1.98 4.51
N VAL A 57 5.70 -3.21 4.51
CA VAL A 57 4.71 -3.67 5.49
C VAL A 57 5.44 -4.04 6.77
N VAL A 58 5.06 -3.42 7.89
CA VAL A 58 5.73 -3.64 9.19
C VAL A 58 4.92 -4.60 10.03
N GLN A 59 5.55 -5.70 10.43
CA GLN A 59 4.96 -6.73 11.27
C GLN A 59 5.80 -6.95 12.53
N ARG A 60 5.13 -6.96 13.70
CA ARG A 60 5.74 -7.17 15.00
C ARG A 60 6.36 -8.55 15.10
N SER A 61 7.50 -8.64 15.79
CA SER A 61 8.30 -9.86 15.99
C SER A 61 8.77 -10.53 14.68
N LEU A 62 8.72 -9.77 13.58
CA LEU A 62 9.23 -10.23 12.29
C LEU A 62 10.23 -9.24 11.71
N ASN A 63 9.77 -8.07 11.23
CA ASN A 63 10.62 -7.13 10.52
C ASN A 63 10.64 -5.70 11.08
N GLU A 64 10.08 -5.44 12.25
CA GLU A 64 10.10 -4.10 12.87
C GLU A 64 11.52 -3.53 13.06
N THR A 65 12.52 -4.39 13.21
CA THR A 65 13.92 -3.98 13.27
C THR A 65 14.48 -3.45 11.95
N GLN A 66 13.77 -3.66 10.84
CA GLN A 66 14.15 -3.23 9.51
C GLN A 66 13.65 -1.80 9.17
N ILE A 67 12.86 -1.16 10.03
CA ILE A 67 12.32 0.20 9.81
C ILE A 67 13.46 1.18 9.53
N VAL A 68 14.43 1.29 10.44
CA VAL A 68 15.57 2.21 10.31
C VAL A 68 16.51 1.83 9.16
N PRO A 69 16.91 0.55 8.99
CA PRO A 69 17.69 0.13 7.82
C PRO A 69 17.05 0.50 6.47
N ILE A 70 15.75 0.25 6.31
CA ILE A 70 15.01 0.61 5.08
C ILE A 70 14.95 2.14 4.90
N ALA A 71 14.72 2.89 5.99
CA ALA A 71 14.73 4.35 5.94
C ALA A 71 16.10 4.86 5.46
N ASN A 72 17.20 4.38 6.04
CA ASN A 72 18.56 4.76 5.64
C ASN A 72 18.80 4.48 4.16
N MET A 73 18.52 3.26 3.71
CA MET A 73 18.66 2.87 2.30
C MET A 73 17.89 3.80 1.36
N CYS A 74 16.67 4.20 1.74
CA CYS A 74 15.86 5.14 0.97
C CYS A 74 16.44 6.56 0.99
N PHE A 75 16.86 7.06 2.16
CA PHE A 75 17.37 8.44 2.29
C PHE A 75 18.69 8.63 1.56
N GLU A 76 19.58 7.63 1.55
CA GLU A 76 20.80 7.64 0.74
C GLU A 76 20.53 7.82 -0.76
N ARG A 77 19.33 7.42 -1.22
CA ARG A 77 18.86 7.52 -2.61
C ARG A 77 17.87 8.67 -2.85
N THR A 78 17.63 9.51 -1.85
CA THR A 78 16.63 10.59 -1.90
C THR A 78 15.22 10.05 -2.22
N LEU A 79 14.88 8.88 -1.68
CA LEU A 79 13.58 8.24 -1.82
C LEU A 79 12.73 8.46 -0.59
N THR A 80 11.41 8.45 -0.80
CA THR A 80 10.41 8.50 0.28
C THR A 80 9.92 7.09 0.59
N PRO A 81 10.39 6.44 1.70
CA PRO A 81 9.83 5.18 2.16
C PRO A 81 8.41 5.38 2.67
N ARG A 82 7.57 4.34 2.51
CA ARG A 82 6.24 4.28 3.10
C ARG A 82 6.12 3.03 3.96
N PHE A 83 5.93 3.23 5.25
CA PHE A 83 5.70 2.16 6.21
C PHE A 83 4.21 1.93 6.35
N ILE A 84 3.80 0.68 6.25
CA ILE A 84 2.40 0.26 6.19
C ILE A 84 2.14 -0.65 7.39
N GLU A 85 1.13 -0.33 8.19
CA GLU A 85 0.67 -1.24 9.22
C GLU A 85 0.21 -2.56 8.62
N PHE A 86 0.59 -3.68 9.25
CA PHE A 86 0.16 -5.01 8.82
C PHE A 86 -1.36 -5.13 8.88
N MET A 87 -1.99 -5.40 7.75
CA MET A 87 -3.45 -5.40 7.58
C MET A 87 -4.00 -6.79 7.31
N ASP A 88 -5.25 -7.00 7.67
CA ASP A 88 -6.05 -8.20 7.45
C ASP A 88 -6.62 -8.30 6.03
N VAL A 89 -5.76 -8.12 5.01
CA VAL A 89 -6.14 -8.25 3.60
C VAL A 89 -6.20 -9.72 3.19
N GLY A 90 -7.24 -10.12 2.46
CA GLY A 90 -7.44 -11.53 2.10
C GLY A 90 -7.70 -12.42 3.32
N VAL A 91 -7.44 -13.71 3.17
CA VAL A 91 -7.65 -14.74 4.22
C VAL A 91 -6.39 -15.56 4.51
N THR A 92 -5.34 -15.41 3.71
CA THR A 92 -4.14 -16.27 3.76
C THR A 92 -3.04 -15.76 4.67
N ASN A 93 -3.04 -14.47 5.03
CA ASN A 93 -1.93 -13.80 5.72
C ASN A 93 -1.88 -14.02 7.25
N GLN A 94 -2.79 -14.82 7.83
CA GLN A 94 -2.86 -15.15 9.26
C GLN A 94 -2.81 -13.92 10.19
N TRP A 95 -3.43 -12.84 9.75
CA TRP A 95 -3.40 -11.57 10.47
C TRP A 95 -3.98 -11.68 11.89
N ASN A 96 -3.33 -11.04 12.82
CA ASN A 96 -3.85 -10.78 14.17
C ASN A 96 -3.42 -9.37 14.63
N LEU A 97 -4.18 -8.81 15.55
CA LEU A 97 -3.94 -7.43 16.02
C LEU A 97 -2.59 -7.29 16.78
N GLU A 98 -2.15 -8.34 17.45
CA GLU A 98 -0.89 -8.34 18.20
C GLU A 98 0.34 -8.23 17.29
N ALA A 99 0.21 -8.66 16.05
CA ALA A 99 1.26 -8.55 15.04
C ALA A 99 1.36 -7.15 14.40
N VAL A 100 0.46 -6.23 14.73
CA VAL A 100 0.47 -4.87 14.20
C VAL A 100 1.49 -4.02 14.95
N VAL A 101 2.39 -3.37 14.22
CA VAL A 101 3.19 -2.25 14.71
C VAL A 101 2.48 -0.97 14.30
N SER A 102 2.04 -0.19 15.27
CA SER A 102 1.28 1.03 15.02
C SER A 102 2.14 2.12 14.36
N GLY A 103 1.50 3.02 13.62
CA GLY A 103 2.20 4.17 13.07
C GLY A 103 2.87 5.04 14.12
N GLN A 104 2.37 5.06 15.38
CA GLN A 104 3.06 5.73 16.48
C GLN A 104 4.37 5.04 16.81
N GLU A 105 4.39 3.71 16.95
CA GLU A 105 5.61 2.95 17.24
C GLU A 105 6.65 3.09 16.11
N ILE A 106 6.19 3.15 14.85
CA ILE A 106 7.08 3.40 13.70
C ILE A 106 7.69 4.81 13.82
N ARG A 107 6.89 5.83 14.16
CA ARG A 107 7.39 7.20 14.40
C ARG A 107 8.39 7.23 15.54
N ASP A 108 8.12 6.54 16.63
CA ASP A 108 9.02 6.51 17.80
C ASP A 108 10.37 5.90 17.43
N ALA A 109 10.37 4.83 16.61
CA ALA A 109 11.60 4.21 16.11
C ALA A 109 12.39 5.18 15.21
N LEU A 110 11.73 5.90 14.31
CA LEU A 110 12.36 6.87 13.41
C LEU A 110 12.80 8.14 14.16
N SER A 111 11.99 8.63 15.13
CA SER A 111 12.35 9.79 15.95
C SER A 111 13.58 9.51 16.83
N LYS A 112 13.72 8.30 17.34
CA LYS A 112 14.90 7.90 18.10
C LYS A 112 16.19 7.97 17.28
N GLU A 113 16.10 7.70 15.97
CA GLU A 113 17.25 7.70 15.07
C GLU A 113 17.53 9.10 14.49
N TYR A 114 16.48 9.81 14.06
CA TYR A 114 16.62 11.05 13.28
C TYR A 114 16.26 12.33 14.03
N GLY A 115 15.75 12.23 15.26
CA GLY A 115 15.29 13.38 16.04
C GLY A 115 13.80 13.69 15.85
N ASP A 116 13.39 14.88 16.22
CA ASP A 116 11.98 15.30 16.23
C ASP A 116 11.38 15.30 14.83
N LEU A 117 10.22 14.67 14.69
CA LEU A 117 9.52 14.52 13.43
C LEU A 117 8.40 15.56 13.30
N GLU A 118 8.31 16.20 12.15
CA GLU A 118 7.25 17.16 11.85
C GLU A 118 6.26 16.58 10.83
N ALA A 119 4.96 16.77 11.09
CA ALA A 119 3.92 16.36 10.17
C ALA A 119 3.90 17.25 8.91
N VAL A 120 3.90 16.64 7.74
CA VAL A 120 3.76 17.34 6.47
C VAL A 120 2.28 17.40 6.10
N LYS A 121 1.81 18.60 5.72
CA LYS A 121 0.43 18.78 5.27
C LYS A 121 0.15 17.88 4.06
N PRO A 122 -0.96 17.12 4.05
CA PRO A 122 -1.34 16.31 2.90
C PRO A 122 -1.64 17.20 1.68
N ASP A 123 -1.25 16.75 0.50
CA ASP A 123 -1.55 17.44 -0.76
C ASP A 123 -3.03 17.27 -1.13
N HIS A 124 -3.61 16.12 -0.77
CA HIS A 124 -5.01 15.81 -1.02
C HIS A 124 -5.65 15.11 0.20
N PRO A 125 -6.94 15.36 0.53
CA PRO A 125 -7.63 14.70 1.64
C PRO A 125 -7.64 13.16 1.53
N SER A 126 -7.63 12.62 0.30
CA SER A 126 -7.60 11.18 0.03
C SER A 126 -6.19 10.55 0.06
N ASP A 127 -5.15 11.31 0.43
CA ASP A 127 -3.81 10.74 0.56
C ASP A 127 -3.80 9.65 1.63
N VAL A 128 -3.38 8.45 1.21
CA VAL A 128 -3.39 7.28 2.11
C VAL A 128 -2.24 7.28 3.10
N ALA A 129 -1.13 7.94 2.74
CA ALA A 129 0.05 8.03 3.58
C ALA A 129 0.10 9.40 4.27
N ARG A 130 0.10 9.39 5.60
CA ARG A 130 0.45 10.58 6.40
C ARG A 130 1.95 10.79 6.27
N ARG A 131 2.37 11.96 5.76
CA ARG A 131 3.79 12.28 5.56
C ARG A 131 4.38 12.98 6.77
N TRP A 132 5.65 12.67 7.02
CA TRP A 132 6.46 13.22 8.10
C TRP A 132 7.82 13.58 7.55
N THR A 133 8.45 14.60 8.13
CA THR A 133 9.82 14.99 7.79
C THR A 133 10.72 14.96 9.03
N THR A 134 11.97 14.62 8.81
CA THR A 134 13.02 14.66 9.83
C THR A 134 13.68 16.03 9.85
N PRO A 135 14.44 16.42 10.91
CA PRO A 135 15.21 17.67 10.96
C PRO A 135 16.21 17.82 9.81
N GLN A 136 16.65 16.71 9.23
CA GLN A 136 17.57 16.70 8.07
C GLN A 136 16.84 16.90 6.73
N GLY A 137 15.51 17.00 6.74
CA GLY A 137 14.68 17.18 5.55
C GLY A 137 14.33 15.91 4.79
N PHE A 138 14.54 14.72 5.38
CA PHE A 138 14.09 13.46 4.80
C PHE A 138 12.59 13.25 5.06
N GLU A 139 11.85 12.87 4.02
CA GLU A 139 10.43 12.56 4.13
C GLU A 139 10.16 11.06 4.15
N PHE A 140 9.16 10.65 4.93
CA PHE A 140 8.58 9.31 4.89
C PHE A 140 7.06 9.36 5.04
N GLY A 141 6.39 8.30 4.64
CA GLY A 141 4.94 8.16 4.76
C GLY A 141 4.53 7.02 5.68
N LEU A 142 3.42 7.20 6.38
CA LEU A 142 2.78 6.16 7.20
C LEU A 142 1.40 5.85 6.66
N ILE A 143 1.09 4.57 6.43
CA ILE A 143 -0.23 4.08 6.03
C ILE A 143 -0.82 3.34 7.21
N GLN A 144 -1.65 4.03 7.98
CA GLN A 144 -2.19 3.61 9.27
C GLN A 144 -3.63 3.08 9.14
N SER A 145 -3.81 2.06 8.31
CA SER A 145 -5.15 1.51 8.02
C SER A 145 -5.79 0.76 9.19
N VAL A 146 -5.01 0.44 10.24
CA VAL A 146 -5.47 -0.30 11.42
C VAL A 146 -5.72 0.64 12.59
N THR A 147 -4.75 1.49 12.93
CA THR A 147 -4.82 2.34 14.12
C THR A 147 -5.48 3.70 13.85
N GLU A 148 -5.33 4.25 12.64
CA GLU A 148 -5.95 5.52 12.21
C GLU A 148 -6.65 5.35 10.85
N PRO A 149 -7.77 4.60 10.79
CA PRO A 149 -8.44 4.32 9.53
C PRO A 149 -9.01 5.60 8.87
N PHE A 150 -8.96 5.64 7.54
CA PHE A 150 -9.33 6.80 6.72
C PHE A 150 -10.42 6.47 5.68
N CYS A 151 -11.40 5.63 6.03
CA CYS A 151 -12.45 5.18 5.13
C CYS A 151 -13.30 6.34 4.58
N GLY A 152 -13.52 7.40 5.36
CA GLY A 152 -14.34 8.56 4.96
C GLY A 152 -13.81 9.29 3.73
N ASP A 153 -12.50 9.40 3.60
CA ASP A 153 -11.82 10.14 2.52
C ASP A 153 -11.31 9.21 1.40
N CYS A 154 -11.63 7.91 1.46
CA CYS A 154 -11.12 6.94 0.51
C CYS A 154 -11.74 7.12 -0.89
N SER A 155 -10.92 7.41 -1.89
CA SER A 155 -11.31 7.64 -3.29
C SER A 155 -10.85 6.51 -4.23
N ARG A 156 -10.62 5.28 -3.72
CA ARG A 156 -10.04 4.19 -4.47
C ARG A 156 -11.06 3.14 -4.85
N ALA A 157 -10.99 2.69 -6.10
CA ALA A 157 -11.65 1.49 -6.60
C ALA A 157 -10.62 0.57 -7.27
N ARG A 158 -10.97 -0.69 -7.43
CA ARG A 158 -10.18 -1.70 -8.13
C ARG A 158 -11.06 -2.43 -9.11
N ILE A 159 -10.46 -2.87 -10.20
CA ILE A 159 -11.12 -3.75 -11.17
C ILE A 159 -10.25 -5.02 -11.26
N SER A 160 -10.84 -6.16 -10.93
CA SER A 160 -10.19 -7.46 -11.07
C SER A 160 -10.09 -7.89 -12.54
N ALA A 161 -9.21 -8.84 -12.82
CA ALA A 161 -9.00 -9.36 -14.17
C ALA A 161 -10.27 -9.98 -14.79
N ASN A 162 -11.21 -10.45 -13.97
CA ASN A 162 -12.51 -10.96 -14.43
C ASN A 162 -13.56 -9.86 -14.68
N GLY A 163 -13.21 -8.57 -14.50
CA GLY A 163 -14.07 -7.43 -14.78
C GLY A 163 -15.05 -7.06 -13.66
N SER A 164 -14.76 -7.42 -12.42
CA SER A 164 -15.54 -6.97 -11.26
C SER A 164 -14.91 -5.75 -10.60
N MET A 165 -15.73 -4.75 -10.28
CA MET A 165 -15.31 -3.53 -9.57
C MET A 165 -15.48 -3.70 -8.06
N TYR A 166 -14.42 -3.37 -7.32
CA TYR A 166 -14.38 -3.37 -5.85
C TYR A 166 -14.15 -1.94 -5.34
N THR A 167 -14.98 -1.49 -4.43
CA THR A 167 -14.91 -0.16 -3.82
C THR A 167 -14.14 -0.14 -2.50
N CYS A 168 -13.78 -1.31 -1.97
CA CYS A 168 -12.99 -1.48 -0.76
C CYS A 168 -11.92 -2.58 -0.95
N LEU A 169 -10.75 -2.40 -0.33
CA LEU A 169 -9.68 -3.41 -0.29
C LEU A 169 -10.12 -4.68 0.46
N PHE A 170 -11.03 -4.53 1.40
CA PHE A 170 -11.52 -5.61 2.28
C PHE A 170 -12.88 -6.15 1.85
N ALA A 171 -13.31 -5.86 0.62
CA ALA A 171 -14.59 -6.33 0.12
C ALA A 171 -14.61 -7.85 -0.02
N SER A 172 -15.76 -8.46 0.26
CA SER A 172 -16.04 -9.88 0.02
C SER A 172 -16.59 -10.13 -1.38
N GLU A 173 -17.25 -9.13 -1.97
CA GLU A 173 -17.91 -9.21 -3.27
C GLU A 173 -17.59 -8.00 -4.13
N GLY A 174 -17.56 -8.19 -5.44
CA GLY A 174 -17.38 -7.13 -6.43
C GLY A 174 -18.62 -6.98 -7.33
N HIS A 175 -18.76 -5.81 -7.94
CA HIS A 175 -19.82 -5.49 -8.90
C HIS A 175 -19.40 -5.91 -10.30
N ASP A 176 -20.17 -6.78 -10.96
CA ASP A 176 -19.83 -7.33 -12.28
C ASP A 176 -20.04 -6.28 -13.40
N LEU A 177 -18.95 -5.59 -13.79
CA LEU A 177 -18.94 -4.70 -14.95
C LEU A 177 -18.79 -5.46 -16.27
N ARG A 178 -18.23 -6.67 -16.25
CA ARG A 178 -18.06 -7.49 -17.45
C ARG A 178 -19.40 -7.87 -18.06
N ALA A 179 -20.42 -8.18 -17.24
CA ALA A 179 -21.74 -8.49 -17.73
C ALA A 179 -22.30 -7.35 -18.59
N LEU A 180 -22.19 -6.10 -18.13
CA LEU A 180 -22.63 -4.92 -18.87
C LEU A 180 -21.94 -4.84 -20.25
N LEU A 181 -20.61 -5.03 -20.29
CA LEU A 181 -19.84 -5.00 -21.54
C LEU A 181 -20.19 -6.16 -22.50
N ARG A 182 -20.57 -7.33 -21.99
CA ARG A 182 -20.94 -8.49 -22.79
C ARG A 182 -22.38 -8.42 -23.32
N PHE A 183 -23.23 -7.60 -22.71
CA PHE A 183 -24.59 -7.32 -23.17
C PHE A 183 -24.71 -5.99 -23.92
N ASP A 184 -23.62 -5.58 -24.57
CA ASP A 184 -23.54 -4.41 -25.46
C ASP A 184 -23.94 -3.07 -24.79
N ALA A 185 -23.65 -2.92 -23.49
CA ALA A 185 -23.82 -1.64 -22.82
C ALA A 185 -22.98 -0.57 -23.52
N ASN A 186 -23.59 0.55 -23.85
CA ASN A 186 -22.89 1.69 -24.40
C ASN A 186 -22.08 2.43 -23.31
N HIS A 187 -21.25 3.40 -23.71
CA HIS A 187 -20.39 4.17 -22.82
C HIS A 187 -21.18 4.84 -21.68
N ASP A 188 -22.32 5.44 -21.98
CA ASP A 188 -23.14 6.16 -20.99
C ASP A 188 -23.75 5.22 -19.95
N GLN A 189 -24.18 4.04 -20.38
CA GLN A 189 -24.70 3.00 -19.48
C GLN A 189 -23.62 2.48 -18.54
N LEU A 190 -22.40 2.24 -19.07
CA LEU A 190 -21.26 1.82 -18.26
C LEU A 190 -20.83 2.90 -17.26
N GLN A 191 -20.75 4.14 -17.72
CA GLN A 191 -20.44 5.29 -16.87
C GLN A 191 -21.47 5.44 -15.74
N HIS A 192 -22.76 5.37 -16.07
CA HIS A 192 -23.84 5.46 -15.10
C HIS A 192 -23.76 4.34 -14.06
N ALA A 193 -23.51 3.10 -14.49
CA ALA A 193 -23.36 1.97 -13.57
C ALA A 193 -22.19 2.19 -12.60
N ILE A 194 -21.01 2.61 -13.09
CA ILE A 194 -19.84 2.91 -12.25
C ILE A 194 -20.16 4.04 -11.26
N GLN A 195 -20.82 5.11 -11.71
CA GLN A 195 -21.23 6.22 -10.86
C GLN A 195 -22.20 5.75 -9.76
N SER A 196 -23.22 4.95 -10.12
CA SER A 196 -24.18 4.42 -9.14
C SER A 196 -23.49 3.55 -8.09
N ILE A 197 -22.62 2.61 -8.50
CA ILE A 197 -21.83 1.77 -7.59
C ILE A 197 -21.02 2.65 -6.63
N TRP A 198 -20.39 3.70 -7.16
CA TRP A 198 -19.58 4.59 -6.36
C TRP A 198 -20.39 5.43 -5.37
N MET A 199 -21.53 5.97 -5.80
CA MET A 199 -22.41 6.81 -4.97
C MET A 199 -23.10 6.02 -3.85
N ASP A 200 -23.46 4.76 -4.11
CA ASP A 200 -24.11 3.88 -3.15
C ASP A 200 -23.14 3.23 -2.15
N ARG A 201 -21.84 3.49 -2.29
CA ARG A 201 -20.77 2.90 -1.46
C ARG A 201 -20.93 3.22 0.02
N LYS A 202 -20.91 2.18 0.85
CA LYS A 202 -20.99 2.28 2.32
C LYS A 202 -19.82 1.61 3.02
N ASP A 203 -18.76 1.29 2.28
CA ASP A 203 -17.59 0.57 2.79
C ASP A 203 -16.85 1.38 3.84
N ARG A 204 -16.82 0.87 5.07
CA ARG A 204 -16.08 1.44 6.20
C ARG A 204 -15.40 0.33 7.02
N TYR A 205 -14.93 -0.71 6.36
CA TYR A 205 -14.40 -1.89 7.04
C TYR A 205 -13.31 -1.56 8.06
N SER A 206 -12.30 -0.77 7.71
CA SER A 206 -11.19 -0.46 8.61
C SER A 206 -11.63 0.24 9.89
N GLU A 207 -12.66 1.08 9.83
CA GLU A 207 -13.24 1.76 10.99
C GLU A 207 -14.13 0.82 11.84
N GLN A 208 -14.64 -0.23 11.25
CA GLN A 208 -15.56 -1.19 11.87
C GLN A 208 -14.87 -2.49 12.28
N ARG A 209 -13.60 -2.67 11.93
CA ARG A 209 -12.82 -3.92 12.12
C ARG A 209 -12.99 -4.54 13.51
N THR A 210 -12.90 -3.75 14.56
CA THR A 210 -12.99 -4.23 15.95
C THR A 210 -14.42 -4.49 16.42
N LYS A 211 -15.44 -4.08 15.66
CA LYS A 211 -16.86 -4.24 16.00
C LYS A 211 -17.50 -5.44 15.31
N GLN A 212 -16.82 -6.04 14.34
CA GLN A 212 -17.35 -7.17 13.59
C GLN A 212 -17.14 -8.47 14.37
N VAL A 213 -18.25 -9.16 14.66
CA VAL A 213 -18.26 -10.47 15.36
C VAL A 213 -17.85 -11.59 14.39
N GLU A 214 -18.15 -11.44 13.10
CA GLU A 214 -17.76 -12.39 12.05
C GLU A 214 -16.85 -11.68 11.05
N VAL A 215 -15.70 -12.27 10.76
CA VAL A 215 -14.81 -11.80 9.68
C VAL A 215 -15.37 -12.34 8.36
N PRO A 216 -15.93 -11.49 7.50
CA PRO A 216 -16.42 -11.94 6.21
C PRO A 216 -15.27 -12.52 5.38
N SER A 217 -15.57 -13.53 4.56
CA SER A 217 -14.60 -14.03 3.57
C SER A 217 -14.21 -12.90 2.65
N LYS A 218 -12.94 -12.48 2.70
CA LYS A 218 -12.41 -11.39 1.89
C LYS A 218 -11.84 -11.94 0.59
N VAL A 219 -11.88 -11.13 -0.44
CA VAL A 219 -11.19 -11.43 -1.69
C VAL A 219 -9.69 -11.23 -1.50
N GLU A 220 -8.89 -12.13 -2.04
CA GLU A 220 -7.43 -12.00 -1.97
C GLU A 220 -6.95 -10.74 -2.70
N MET A 221 -5.98 -10.06 -2.10
CA MET A 221 -5.45 -8.80 -2.64
C MET A 221 -4.83 -9.00 -4.03
N SER A 222 -4.16 -10.13 -4.25
CA SER A 222 -3.58 -10.51 -5.55
C SER A 222 -4.63 -10.64 -6.67
N PHE A 223 -5.88 -10.99 -6.33
CA PHE A 223 -6.97 -11.12 -7.29
C PHE A 223 -7.53 -9.75 -7.71
N ILE A 224 -7.51 -8.77 -6.83
CA ILE A 224 -8.05 -7.42 -7.08
C ILE A 224 -6.98 -6.38 -7.40
N GLY A 225 -5.77 -6.81 -7.77
CA GLY A 225 -4.70 -5.94 -8.23
C GLY A 225 -4.07 -5.09 -7.12
N GLY A 226 -3.78 -5.73 -6.00
CA GLY A 226 -3.08 -5.12 -4.86
C GLY A 226 -1.63 -5.52 -4.79
#